data_e3fcd6098afae634db21911bc92c250c
#
_entry.id   e3fcd6098afae634db21911bc92c250c
#
_cell.length_a   1.000
_cell.length_b   1.000
_cell.length_c   1.000
_cell.angle_alpha   90.00
_cell.angle_beta   90.00
_cell.angle_gamma   90.00
#
_symmetry.space_group_name_H-M   'P 1'
#
loop_
_entity.id
_entity.type
_entity.pdbx_description
1 polymer ?
#
loop_
_entity_poly.entity_id
_entity_poly.type
_entity_poly.pdbx_seq_one_letter_code
_entity_poly.pdbx_strand_id
1 'polypeptide(L)'
;KYGIKTVYAEANMEPEKIKANLDTFALQGVDAIFEFNWITDVTAKFVRENPDIVVVTGDYIVDGAYYFGANQYQAGVILGRHLAKEVKKRWNGQLDAMVFAACYQCGELLIKRMDGIIDGYKETFPDFPEDMVFRFENAGGEGQEINTKRIVTDFYTAHPDMTHIVVGTNNDEGGLGALAAVETMGKEDIFFIVSHGGDTPFQEKMRAGKGGVWVGSVAYMPERYGEFMIPWLKDILDGKNVPMEMSPEHFVLTADNVDEYYPND
;
A
#
# COMPACT_ATOMS: atom_id res chain seq x y z
N LYS A 1 4.42 -22.95 -17.69
CA LYS A 1 5.59 -22.42 -18.40
C LYS A 1 6.89 -22.86 -17.72
N TYR A 2 6.96 -22.86 -16.38
CA TYR A 2 8.19 -23.13 -15.61
C TYR A 2 8.23 -24.53 -14.99
N GLY A 3 7.22 -25.39 -15.19
CA GLY A 3 7.15 -26.75 -14.66
C GLY A 3 6.94 -26.83 -13.14
N ILE A 4 6.60 -25.71 -12.50
CA ILE A 4 6.37 -25.62 -11.05
C ILE A 4 5.04 -26.30 -10.72
N LYS A 5 5.05 -27.15 -9.69
CA LYS A 5 3.84 -27.69 -9.06
C LYS A 5 3.57 -26.90 -7.81
N THR A 6 2.35 -26.45 -7.61
CA THR A 6 1.94 -25.67 -6.45
C THR A 6 1.01 -26.46 -5.54
N VAL A 7 1.21 -26.33 -4.25
CA VAL A 7 0.27 -26.74 -3.20
C VAL A 7 -0.13 -25.49 -2.44
N TYR A 8 -1.34 -25.49 -1.91
CA TYR A 8 -1.89 -24.32 -1.23
C TYR A 8 -2.45 -24.70 0.13
N ALA A 9 -2.29 -23.82 1.11
CA ALA A 9 -2.92 -23.93 2.42
C ALA A 9 -3.26 -22.54 2.95
N GLU A 10 -4.39 -22.45 3.63
CA GLU A 10 -4.89 -21.23 4.24
C GLU A 10 -4.71 -21.28 5.75
N ALA A 11 -4.22 -20.19 6.33
CA ALA A 11 -3.95 -20.10 7.76
C ALA A 11 -4.83 -19.09 8.51
N ASN A 12 -5.56 -18.22 7.78
CA ASN A 12 -6.44 -17.18 8.35
C ASN A 12 -5.76 -16.32 9.44
N MET A 13 -4.46 -16.05 9.29
CA MET A 13 -3.65 -15.32 10.27
C MET A 13 -3.60 -15.97 11.67
N GLU A 14 -3.85 -17.29 11.76
CA GLU A 14 -3.75 -18.03 13.01
C GLU A 14 -2.34 -18.63 13.16
N PRO A 15 -1.54 -18.23 14.18
CA PRO A 15 -0.15 -18.67 14.33
C PRO A 15 0.05 -20.20 14.31
N GLU A 16 -0.83 -20.93 14.97
CA GLU A 16 -0.77 -22.39 15.02
C GLU A 16 -1.05 -23.05 13.66
N LYS A 17 -1.94 -22.47 12.86
CA LYS A 17 -2.21 -22.95 11.50
C LYS A 17 -1.04 -22.60 10.56
N ILE A 18 -0.47 -21.41 10.69
CA ILE A 18 0.73 -21.03 9.93
C ILE A 18 1.83 -22.06 10.19
N LYS A 19 2.13 -22.33 11.47
CA LYS A 19 3.12 -23.34 11.85
C LYS A 19 2.83 -24.70 11.26
N ALA A 20 1.59 -25.20 11.42
CA ALA A 20 1.18 -26.52 10.93
C ALA A 20 1.30 -26.63 9.40
N ASN A 21 0.96 -25.55 8.66
CA ASN A 21 1.10 -25.51 7.21
C ASN A 21 2.56 -25.55 6.78
N LEU A 22 3.42 -24.76 7.41
CA LEU A 22 4.87 -24.73 7.15
C LEU A 22 5.50 -26.11 7.42
N ASP A 23 5.20 -26.73 8.57
CA ASP A 23 5.68 -28.08 8.89
C ASP A 23 5.20 -29.11 7.86
N THR A 24 3.95 -29.01 7.42
CA THR A 24 3.37 -29.89 6.39
C THR A 24 4.09 -29.74 5.05
N PHE A 25 4.37 -28.52 4.62
CA PHE A 25 5.12 -28.27 3.38
C PHE A 25 6.55 -28.80 3.45
N ALA A 26 7.23 -28.64 4.60
CA ALA A 26 8.55 -29.23 4.80
C ALA A 26 8.52 -30.77 4.71
N LEU A 27 7.50 -31.42 5.32
CA LEU A 27 7.32 -32.86 5.23
C LEU A 27 7.00 -33.34 3.80
N GLN A 28 6.36 -32.52 2.99
CA GLN A 28 6.08 -32.79 1.58
C GLN A 28 7.32 -32.62 0.69
N GLY A 29 8.40 -32.08 1.21
CA GLY A 29 9.65 -31.85 0.50
C GLY A 29 9.53 -30.77 -0.60
N VAL A 30 8.85 -29.67 -0.29
CA VAL A 30 8.77 -28.52 -1.22
C VAL A 30 10.13 -27.83 -1.32
N ASP A 31 10.48 -27.34 -2.49
CA ASP A 31 11.71 -26.60 -2.73
C ASP A 31 11.61 -25.15 -2.25
N ALA A 32 10.40 -24.57 -2.28
CA ALA A 32 10.16 -23.20 -1.87
C ALA A 32 8.75 -23.01 -1.29
N ILE A 33 8.62 -22.01 -0.43
CA ILE A 33 7.35 -21.56 0.13
C ILE A 33 7.21 -20.06 -0.16
N PHE A 34 6.08 -19.67 -0.77
CA PHE A 34 5.64 -18.26 -0.75
C PHE A 34 4.58 -18.10 0.34
N GLU A 35 4.85 -17.21 1.26
CA GLU A 35 4.02 -16.99 2.43
C GLU A 35 3.52 -15.54 2.49
N PHE A 36 2.23 -15.38 2.71
CA PHE A 36 1.58 -14.08 2.88
C PHE A 36 0.81 -14.06 4.21
N ASN A 37 1.52 -13.73 5.27
CA ASN A 37 0.98 -13.47 6.60
C ASN A 37 1.84 -12.39 7.27
N TRP A 38 1.44 -11.85 8.41
CA TRP A 38 2.25 -10.83 9.11
C TRP A 38 2.64 -11.28 10.53
N ILE A 39 2.69 -12.59 10.76
CA ILE A 39 3.11 -13.19 12.03
C ILE A 39 4.56 -13.65 11.88
N THR A 40 5.47 -12.69 11.97
CA THR A 40 6.88 -12.85 11.59
C THR A 40 7.63 -13.89 12.41
N ASP A 41 7.32 -14.04 13.71
CA ASP A 41 8.08 -14.91 14.62
C ASP A 41 7.98 -16.39 14.22
N VAL A 42 6.80 -16.83 13.78
CA VAL A 42 6.56 -18.23 13.36
C VAL A 42 7.38 -18.52 12.10
N THR A 43 7.32 -17.65 11.11
CA THR A 43 8.06 -17.79 9.85
C THR A 43 9.57 -17.69 10.08
N ALA A 44 10.03 -16.74 10.90
CA ALA A 44 11.45 -16.58 11.23
C ALA A 44 12.02 -17.82 11.92
N LYS A 45 11.25 -18.46 12.79
CA LYS A 45 11.65 -19.73 13.40
C LYS A 45 11.77 -20.84 12.36
N PHE A 46 10.77 -20.97 11.48
CA PHE A 46 10.76 -21.98 10.43
C PHE A 46 11.94 -21.83 9.49
N VAL A 47 12.27 -20.61 9.04
CA VAL A 47 13.43 -20.30 8.18
C VAL A 47 14.73 -20.80 8.81
N ARG A 48 14.94 -20.52 10.10
CA ARG A 48 16.15 -20.97 10.81
C ARG A 48 16.24 -22.49 10.95
N GLU A 49 15.12 -23.17 11.11
CA GLU A 49 15.05 -24.63 11.32
C GLU A 49 15.10 -25.41 9.99
N ASN A 50 14.82 -24.76 8.85
CA ASN A 50 14.72 -25.38 7.52
C ASN A 50 15.56 -24.61 6.47
N PRO A 51 16.89 -24.52 6.60
CA PRO A 51 17.74 -23.70 5.74
C PRO A 51 17.78 -24.17 4.27
N ASP A 52 17.36 -25.39 3.99
CA ASP A 52 17.31 -25.96 2.63
C ASP A 52 16.01 -25.58 1.87
N ILE A 53 15.03 -25.00 2.55
CA ILE A 53 13.78 -24.56 1.93
C ILE A 53 13.82 -23.05 1.71
N VAL A 54 13.67 -22.64 0.44
CA VAL A 54 13.58 -21.21 0.12
C VAL A 54 12.25 -20.65 0.62
N VAL A 55 12.31 -19.65 1.49
CA VAL A 55 11.10 -18.94 1.93
C VAL A 55 11.08 -17.55 1.34
N VAL A 56 9.99 -17.20 0.68
CA VAL A 56 9.69 -15.87 0.17
C VAL A 56 8.48 -15.34 0.93
N THR A 57 8.61 -14.19 1.55
CA THR A 57 7.52 -13.51 2.27
C THR A 57 6.91 -12.41 1.41
N GLY A 58 5.58 -12.31 1.40
CA GLY A 58 4.84 -11.31 0.64
C GLY A 58 4.45 -10.10 1.49
N ASP A 59 4.95 -8.90 1.13
CA ASP A 59 4.63 -7.61 1.78
C ASP A 59 4.96 -7.52 3.28
N TYR A 60 5.82 -8.41 3.82
CA TYR A 60 6.37 -8.31 5.17
C TYR A 60 7.77 -8.90 5.22
N ILE A 61 8.62 -8.41 6.11
CA ILE A 61 10.04 -8.78 6.17
C ILE A 61 10.26 -9.78 7.29
N VAL A 62 10.97 -10.88 6.96
CA VAL A 62 11.42 -11.89 7.90
C VAL A 62 12.91 -12.11 7.71
N ASP A 63 13.67 -12.10 8.80
CA ASP A 63 15.11 -12.35 8.76
C ASP A 63 15.43 -13.74 8.19
N GLY A 64 16.31 -13.76 7.19
CA GLY A 64 16.71 -14.96 6.47
C GLY A 64 15.76 -15.41 5.34
N ALA A 65 14.59 -14.81 5.19
CA ALA A 65 13.70 -15.04 4.06
C ALA A 65 13.92 -14.02 2.95
N TYR A 66 13.54 -14.37 1.72
CA TYR A 66 13.45 -13.42 0.62
C TYR A 66 12.18 -12.57 0.77
N TYR A 67 12.26 -11.31 0.41
CA TYR A 67 11.11 -10.41 0.39
C TYR A 67 10.62 -10.20 -1.04
N PHE A 68 9.33 -10.37 -1.26
CA PHE A 68 8.66 -10.00 -2.50
C PHE A 68 7.44 -9.13 -2.17
N GLY A 69 7.38 -7.92 -2.70
CA GLY A 69 6.24 -7.04 -2.42
C GLY A 69 6.51 -5.58 -2.78
N ALA A 70 5.63 -4.70 -2.33
CA ALA A 70 5.74 -3.29 -2.62
C ALA A 70 6.98 -2.66 -1.98
N ASN A 71 7.70 -1.83 -2.74
CA ASN A 71 8.61 -0.87 -2.14
C ASN A 71 7.79 0.28 -1.56
N GLN A 72 7.43 0.15 -0.30
CA GLN A 72 6.46 1.01 0.37
C GLN A 72 6.87 2.49 0.38
N TYR A 73 8.16 2.75 0.65
CA TYR A 73 8.69 4.12 0.63
C TYR A 73 8.67 4.71 -0.78
N GLN A 74 9.18 3.97 -1.76
CA GLN A 74 9.21 4.45 -3.15
C GLN A 74 7.81 4.63 -3.72
N ALA A 75 6.86 3.77 -3.36
CA ALA A 75 5.44 3.94 -3.68
C ALA A 75 4.90 5.28 -3.15
N GLY A 76 5.23 5.62 -1.90
CA GLY A 76 4.92 6.93 -1.34
C GLY A 76 5.56 8.08 -2.12
N VAL A 77 6.87 7.97 -2.44
CA VAL A 77 7.60 9.03 -3.16
C VAL A 77 6.97 9.35 -4.53
N ILE A 78 6.63 8.33 -5.32
CA ILE A 78 5.98 8.58 -6.63
C ILE A 78 4.61 9.23 -6.47
N LEU A 79 3.85 8.85 -5.44
CA LEU A 79 2.55 9.46 -5.13
C LEU A 79 2.69 10.92 -4.67
N GLY A 80 3.69 11.20 -3.83
CA GLY A 80 4.00 12.56 -3.38
C GLY A 80 4.41 13.49 -4.53
N ARG A 81 5.22 12.99 -5.48
CA ARG A 81 5.57 13.72 -6.72
C ARG A 81 4.35 14.00 -7.60
N HIS A 82 3.44 13.03 -7.70
CA HIS A 82 2.17 13.21 -8.42
C HIS A 82 1.30 14.26 -7.72
N LEU A 83 1.12 14.15 -6.42
CA LEU A 83 0.38 15.10 -5.59
C LEU A 83 0.92 16.53 -5.76
N ALA A 84 2.25 16.71 -5.74
CA ALA A 84 2.87 18.02 -5.93
C ALA A 84 2.52 18.65 -7.29
N LYS A 85 2.43 17.82 -8.35
CA LYS A 85 1.99 18.29 -9.69
C LYS A 85 0.53 18.75 -9.65
N GLU A 86 -0.36 17.99 -9.02
CA GLU A 86 -1.79 18.33 -8.90
C GLU A 86 -2.00 19.60 -8.06
N VAL A 87 -1.31 19.74 -6.92
CA VAL A 87 -1.33 20.94 -6.07
C VAL A 87 -0.81 22.16 -6.85
N LYS A 88 0.30 22.01 -7.59
CA LYS A 88 0.82 23.10 -8.42
C LYS A 88 -0.16 23.51 -9.53
N LYS A 89 -0.77 22.54 -10.19
CA LYS A 89 -1.66 22.75 -11.34
C LYS A 89 -3.00 23.35 -10.94
N ARG A 90 -3.61 22.88 -9.85
CA ARG A 90 -5.00 23.17 -9.49
C ARG A 90 -5.14 24.17 -8.35
N TRP A 91 -4.18 24.20 -7.43
CA TRP A 91 -4.17 25.07 -6.26
C TRP A 91 -3.03 26.11 -6.29
N ASN A 92 -2.36 26.28 -7.46
CA ASN A 92 -1.26 27.23 -7.64
C ASN A 92 -0.12 27.07 -6.60
N GLY A 93 0.09 25.84 -6.13
CA GLY A 93 1.09 25.49 -5.12
C GLY A 93 0.67 25.73 -3.66
N GLN A 94 -0.57 26.13 -3.42
CA GLN A 94 -1.08 26.33 -2.06
C GLN A 94 -1.48 25.00 -1.43
N LEU A 95 -1.04 24.78 -0.21
CA LEU A 95 -1.43 23.63 0.63
C LEU A 95 -1.39 24.06 2.09
N ASP A 96 -2.51 23.91 2.80
CA ASP A 96 -2.65 24.30 4.20
C ASP A 96 -2.30 23.13 5.13
N ALA A 97 -2.66 21.90 4.76
CA ALA A 97 -2.39 20.72 5.60
C ALA A 97 -2.30 19.41 4.81
N MET A 98 -1.47 18.50 5.31
CA MET A 98 -1.51 17.07 4.98
C MET A 98 -2.08 16.30 6.18
N VAL A 99 -3.15 15.55 5.96
CA VAL A 99 -3.84 14.74 6.96
C VAL A 99 -3.67 13.28 6.59
N PHE A 100 -2.84 12.56 7.33
CA PHE A 100 -2.64 11.13 7.12
C PHE A 100 -3.53 10.32 8.06
N ALA A 101 -4.49 9.59 7.48
CA ALA A 101 -5.28 8.58 8.15
C ALA A 101 -4.75 7.20 7.75
N ALA A 102 -3.95 6.58 8.62
CA ALA A 102 -3.24 5.35 8.30
C ALA A 102 -3.17 4.40 9.51
N CYS A 103 -2.91 3.12 9.25
CA CYS A 103 -2.68 2.14 10.31
C CYS A 103 -1.25 2.24 10.83
N TYR A 104 -0.99 3.12 11.79
CA TYR A 104 0.33 3.26 12.41
C TYR A 104 0.70 2.06 13.29
N GLN A 105 -0.29 1.40 13.89
CA GLN A 105 -0.07 0.17 14.68
C GLN A 105 0.22 -1.07 13.81
N CYS A 106 0.01 -1.00 12.48
CA CYS A 106 0.29 -2.11 11.57
C CYS A 106 1.79 -2.30 11.25
N GLY A 107 2.67 -1.46 11.79
CA GLY A 107 4.11 -1.58 11.70
C GLY A 107 4.77 -0.56 10.76
N GLU A 108 6.09 -0.44 10.92
CA GLU A 108 6.91 0.59 10.25
C GLU A 108 6.85 0.52 8.72
N LEU A 109 6.65 -0.66 8.16
CA LEU A 109 6.63 -0.84 6.71
C LEU A 109 5.52 -0.03 6.05
N LEU A 110 4.32 0.01 6.65
CA LEU A 110 3.20 0.80 6.13
C LEU A 110 3.35 2.31 6.39
N ILE A 111 4.04 2.68 7.49
CA ILE A 111 4.33 4.09 7.80
C ILE A 111 5.20 4.71 6.70
N LYS A 112 6.14 3.95 6.13
CA LYS A 112 7.00 4.39 5.03
C LYS A 112 6.24 4.90 3.80
N ARG A 113 5.00 4.45 3.57
CA ARG A 113 4.14 5.02 2.51
C ARG A 113 3.89 6.50 2.74
N MET A 114 3.53 6.85 3.98
CA MET A 114 3.20 8.25 4.34
C MET A 114 4.44 9.13 4.33
N ASP A 115 5.55 8.65 4.85
CA ASP A 115 6.82 9.37 4.83
C ASP A 115 7.29 9.61 3.37
N GLY A 116 7.16 8.59 2.51
CA GLY A 116 7.44 8.73 1.09
C GLY A 116 6.57 9.80 0.39
N ILE A 117 5.26 9.90 0.74
CA ILE A 117 4.39 10.95 0.17
C ILE A 117 4.92 12.33 0.55
N ILE A 118 5.29 12.53 1.81
CA ILE A 118 5.83 13.80 2.29
C ILE A 118 7.12 14.15 1.55
N ASP A 119 8.05 13.20 1.48
CA ASP A 119 9.36 13.42 0.86
C ASP A 119 9.23 13.69 -0.64
N GLY A 120 8.40 12.91 -1.36
CA GLY A 120 8.13 13.12 -2.77
C GLY A 120 7.44 14.45 -3.06
N TYR A 121 6.55 14.92 -2.17
CA TYR A 121 5.96 16.24 -2.27
C TYR A 121 6.99 17.35 -2.03
N LYS A 122 7.84 17.20 -1.01
CA LYS A 122 8.88 18.16 -0.63
C LYS A 122 9.99 18.31 -1.69
N GLU A 123 10.15 17.38 -2.60
CA GLU A 123 11.04 17.58 -3.76
C GLU A 123 10.65 18.81 -4.62
N THR A 124 9.33 19.12 -4.66
CA THR A 124 8.82 20.31 -5.38
C THR A 124 8.58 21.49 -4.44
N PHE A 125 8.15 21.21 -3.21
CA PHE A 125 7.81 22.21 -2.19
C PHE A 125 8.63 21.97 -0.91
N PRO A 126 9.96 22.27 -0.93
CA PRO A 126 10.86 21.91 0.18
C PRO A 126 10.53 22.61 1.49
N ASP A 127 9.91 23.78 1.42
CA ASP A 127 9.58 24.61 2.58
C ASP A 127 8.22 24.25 3.22
N PHE A 128 7.53 23.17 2.77
CA PHE A 128 6.26 22.77 3.39
C PHE A 128 6.47 22.41 4.86
N PRO A 129 5.74 23.08 5.79
CA PRO A 129 6.02 22.98 7.22
C PRO A 129 5.65 21.61 7.79
N GLU A 130 6.50 21.05 8.65
CA GLU A 130 6.24 19.75 9.29
C GLU A 130 5.09 19.79 10.30
N ASP A 131 4.82 20.91 10.92
CA ASP A 131 3.71 21.16 11.85
C ASP A 131 2.35 21.21 11.14
N MET A 132 2.33 21.26 9.81
CA MET A 132 1.13 21.11 8.99
C MET A 132 0.91 19.68 8.50
N VAL A 133 1.67 18.71 9.01
CA VAL A 133 1.50 17.28 8.77
C VAL A 133 0.84 16.61 9.97
N PHE A 134 -0.41 16.21 9.81
CA PHE A 134 -1.23 15.59 10.86
C PHE A 134 -1.33 14.09 10.62
N ARG A 135 -1.12 13.28 11.66
CA ARG A 135 -1.13 11.81 11.59
C ARG A 135 -2.18 11.24 12.53
N PHE A 136 -3.08 10.41 12.01
CA PHE A 136 -4.18 9.81 12.76
C PHE A 136 -4.22 8.30 12.52
N GLU A 137 -4.42 7.53 13.61
CA GLU A 137 -4.65 6.09 13.54
C GLU A 137 -6.04 5.79 12.97
N ASN A 138 -6.11 4.99 11.90
CA ASN A 138 -7.38 4.61 11.27
C ASN A 138 -7.73 3.13 11.41
N ALA A 139 -6.87 2.32 12.03
CA ALA A 139 -7.14 0.90 12.22
C ALA A 139 -8.02 0.61 13.44
N GLY A 140 -8.55 -0.62 13.46
CA GLY A 140 -9.39 -1.12 14.55
C GLY A 140 -10.86 -0.66 14.49
N GLY A 141 -11.64 -1.07 15.48
CA GLY A 141 -13.04 -0.66 15.63
C GLY A 141 -13.93 -1.05 14.44
N GLU A 142 -14.50 -0.05 13.78
CA GLU A 142 -15.48 -0.19 12.70
C GLU A 142 -14.85 -0.35 11.31
N GLY A 143 -13.51 -0.39 11.20
CA GLY A 143 -12.78 -0.47 9.94
C GLY A 143 -12.22 0.86 9.44
N GLN A 144 -11.28 0.77 8.49
CA GLN A 144 -10.51 1.94 8.06
C GLN A 144 -11.37 2.98 7.32
N GLU A 145 -12.37 2.55 6.55
CA GLU A 145 -13.29 3.46 5.85
C GLU A 145 -14.04 4.35 6.84
N ILE A 146 -14.71 3.76 7.84
CA ILE A 146 -15.50 4.49 8.83
C ILE A 146 -14.61 5.39 9.69
N ASN A 147 -13.48 4.86 10.14
CA ASN A 147 -12.53 5.62 10.95
C ASN A 147 -11.96 6.82 10.18
N THR A 148 -11.58 6.64 8.91
CA THR A 148 -11.06 7.73 8.07
C THR A 148 -12.13 8.78 7.81
N LYS A 149 -13.38 8.37 7.53
CA LYS A 149 -14.50 9.32 7.38
C LYS A 149 -14.64 10.21 8.61
N ARG A 150 -14.59 9.62 9.81
CA ARG A 150 -14.66 10.37 11.07
C ARG A 150 -13.47 11.31 11.21
N ILE A 151 -12.23 10.82 11.02
CA ILE A 151 -11.00 11.62 11.12
C ILE A 151 -11.07 12.86 10.24
N VAL A 152 -11.43 12.70 8.97
CA VAL A 152 -11.51 13.83 8.01
C VAL A 152 -12.60 14.83 8.41
N THR A 153 -13.76 14.35 8.86
CA THR A 153 -14.87 15.21 9.32
C THR A 153 -14.47 16.00 10.56
N ASP A 154 -13.86 15.33 11.54
CA ASP A 154 -13.43 15.96 12.81
C ASP A 154 -12.31 16.96 12.57
N PHE A 155 -11.33 16.60 11.72
CA PHE A 155 -10.23 17.48 11.35
C PHE A 155 -10.76 18.78 10.71
N TYR A 156 -11.63 18.68 9.70
CA TYR A 156 -12.18 19.86 9.04
C TYR A 156 -13.04 20.71 9.98
N THR A 157 -13.79 20.07 10.89
CA THR A 157 -14.58 20.77 11.89
C THR A 157 -13.70 21.59 12.84
N ALA A 158 -12.52 21.08 13.17
CA ALA A 158 -11.54 21.78 14.02
C ALA A 158 -10.75 22.86 13.26
N HIS A 159 -10.66 22.77 11.93
CA HIS A 159 -9.88 23.67 11.08
C HIS A 159 -10.71 24.24 9.89
N PRO A 160 -11.84 24.92 10.15
CA PRO A 160 -12.79 25.33 9.10
C PRO A 160 -12.25 26.41 8.15
N ASP A 161 -11.18 27.10 8.54
CA ASP A 161 -10.56 28.16 7.72
C ASP A 161 -9.53 27.63 6.70
N MET A 162 -9.16 26.34 6.77
CA MET A 162 -8.28 25.72 5.79
C MET A 162 -9.03 25.47 4.49
N THR A 163 -8.38 25.77 3.37
CA THR A 163 -8.98 25.76 2.02
C THR A 163 -8.30 24.80 1.05
N HIS A 164 -7.14 24.26 1.41
CA HIS A 164 -6.37 23.35 0.59
C HIS A 164 -5.81 22.22 1.47
N ILE A 165 -6.52 21.10 1.55
CA ILE A 165 -6.21 19.98 2.44
C ILE A 165 -5.97 18.72 1.62
N VAL A 166 -4.86 18.05 1.87
CA VAL A 166 -4.60 16.71 1.34
C VAL A 166 -4.89 15.67 2.39
N VAL A 167 -5.62 14.64 2.02
CA VAL A 167 -5.80 13.43 2.82
C VAL A 167 -5.00 12.30 2.19
N GLY A 168 -4.04 11.74 2.92
CA GLY A 168 -3.27 10.56 2.53
C GLY A 168 -3.73 9.34 3.33
N THR A 169 -3.94 8.20 2.67
CA THR A 169 -4.32 6.95 3.32
C THR A 169 -3.41 5.80 2.92
N ASN A 170 -3.24 4.82 3.81
CA ASN A 170 -2.37 3.68 3.55
C ASN A 170 -2.97 2.65 2.57
N ASN A 171 -4.26 2.74 2.27
CA ASN A 171 -4.96 1.91 1.29
C ASN A 171 -6.21 2.63 0.73
N ASP A 172 -6.84 2.01 -0.26
CA ASP A 172 -8.03 2.58 -0.92
C ASP A 172 -9.30 2.48 -0.05
N GLU A 173 -9.37 1.57 0.92
CA GLU A 173 -10.45 1.53 1.91
C GLU A 173 -10.50 2.83 2.72
N GLY A 174 -9.34 3.30 3.21
CA GLY A 174 -9.24 4.61 3.83
C GLY A 174 -9.61 5.74 2.87
N GLY A 175 -9.20 5.64 1.60
CA GLY A 175 -9.56 6.59 0.54
C GLY A 175 -11.07 6.73 0.33
N LEU A 176 -11.82 5.62 0.39
CA LEU A 176 -13.30 5.64 0.34
C LEU A 176 -13.88 6.44 1.50
N GLY A 177 -13.37 6.21 2.71
CA GLY A 177 -13.80 6.96 3.90
C GLY A 177 -13.54 8.45 3.78
N ALA A 178 -12.36 8.84 3.28
CA ALA A 178 -12.02 10.23 3.03
C ALA A 178 -12.97 10.85 2.00
N LEU A 179 -13.22 10.17 0.87
CA LEU A 179 -14.15 10.65 -0.17
C LEU A 179 -15.56 10.82 0.40
N ALA A 180 -16.06 9.83 1.15
CA ALA A 180 -17.38 9.90 1.77
C ALA A 180 -17.51 11.06 2.77
N ALA A 181 -16.46 11.42 3.51
CA ALA A 181 -16.44 12.59 4.37
C ALA A 181 -16.55 13.87 3.56
N VAL A 182 -15.70 14.03 2.54
CA VAL A 182 -15.63 15.23 1.68
C VAL A 182 -16.97 15.46 0.98
N GLU A 183 -17.57 14.43 0.37
CA GLU A 183 -18.87 14.49 -0.28
C GLU A 183 -20.01 14.84 0.71
N THR A 184 -19.98 14.25 1.91
CA THR A 184 -21.00 14.55 2.93
C THR A 184 -20.95 16.01 3.38
N MET A 185 -19.76 16.60 3.41
CA MET A 185 -19.56 18.00 3.78
C MET A 185 -19.76 18.98 2.62
N GLY A 186 -19.83 18.49 1.36
CA GLY A 186 -19.88 19.34 0.16
C GLY A 186 -18.62 20.19 0.00
N LYS A 187 -17.43 19.59 0.19
CA LYS A 187 -16.14 20.29 0.24
C LYS A 187 -15.13 19.77 -0.81
N GLU A 188 -15.64 19.29 -1.93
CA GLU A 188 -14.85 18.71 -3.00
C GLU A 188 -13.79 19.66 -3.56
N ASP A 189 -14.03 20.96 -3.48
CA ASP A 189 -13.13 21.98 -4.04
C ASP A 189 -11.86 22.21 -3.21
N ILE A 190 -11.88 21.82 -1.92
CA ILE A 190 -10.81 22.10 -0.97
C ILE A 190 -10.02 20.86 -0.52
N PHE A 191 -10.41 19.68 -1.01
CA PHE A 191 -9.72 18.43 -0.66
C PHE A 191 -9.10 17.75 -1.87
N PHE A 192 -7.87 17.22 -1.68
CA PHE A 192 -7.33 16.14 -2.49
C PHE A 192 -7.16 14.91 -1.63
N ILE A 193 -7.41 13.75 -2.22
CA ILE A 193 -7.21 12.44 -1.61
C ILE A 193 -6.16 11.69 -2.42
N VAL A 194 -5.22 11.05 -1.74
CA VAL A 194 -4.24 10.13 -2.31
C VAL A 194 -4.19 8.86 -1.47
N SER A 195 -4.01 7.70 -2.12
CA SER A 195 -4.06 6.41 -1.46
C SER A 195 -3.11 5.39 -2.10
N HIS A 196 -3.16 4.16 -1.63
CA HIS A 196 -2.38 3.03 -2.11
C HIS A 196 -3.28 1.81 -2.32
N GLY A 197 -3.00 1.05 -3.39
CA GLY A 197 -3.70 -0.16 -3.79
C GLY A 197 -3.98 -0.15 -5.29
N GLY A 198 -4.70 0.84 -5.78
CA GLY A 198 -5.25 0.86 -7.12
C GLY A 198 -6.37 -0.17 -7.26
N ASP A 199 -7.07 -0.48 -6.16
CA ASP A 199 -8.06 -1.55 -6.04
C ASP A 199 -9.36 -1.23 -6.80
N THR A 200 -10.19 -2.24 -7.01
CA THR A 200 -11.47 -2.10 -7.70
C THR A 200 -12.32 -0.91 -7.22
N PRO A 201 -12.48 -0.67 -5.90
CA PRO A 201 -13.23 0.51 -5.42
C PRO A 201 -12.66 1.84 -5.91
N PHE A 202 -11.32 1.99 -5.94
CA PHE A 202 -10.69 3.18 -6.50
C PHE A 202 -11.01 3.31 -8.00
N GLN A 203 -10.82 2.23 -8.76
CA GLN A 203 -11.05 2.22 -10.22
C GLN A 203 -12.49 2.63 -10.55
N GLU A 204 -13.48 2.10 -9.81
CA GLU A 204 -14.90 2.47 -9.95
C GLU A 204 -15.14 3.95 -9.69
N LYS A 205 -14.51 4.52 -8.65
CA LYS A 205 -14.62 5.96 -8.36
C LYS A 205 -13.99 6.83 -9.44
N MET A 206 -12.87 6.40 -10.02
CA MET A 206 -12.25 7.13 -11.15
C MET A 206 -13.21 7.18 -12.36
N ARG A 207 -13.82 6.03 -12.72
CA ARG A 207 -14.82 5.93 -13.80
C ARG A 207 -16.10 6.72 -13.50
N ALA A 208 -16.46 6.84 -12.22
CA ALA A 208 -17.59 7.66 -11.78
C ALA A 208 -17.28 9.17 -11.71
N GLY A 209 -16.11 9.61 -12.21
CA GLY A 209 -15.74 11.02 -12.30
C GLY A 209 -15.23 11.63 -11.00
N LYS A 210 -14.76 10.81 -10.03
CA LYS A 210 -14.26 11.30 -8.74
C LYS A 210 -12.76 11.68 -8.75
N GLY A 211 -12.07 11.58 -9.87
CA GLY A 211 -10.65 11.97 -10.03
C GLY A 211 -10.37 13.46 -9.77
N GLY A 212 -11.42 14.28 -9.68
CA GLY A 212 -11.32 15.67 -9.23
C GLY A 212 -10.95 15.84 -7.75
N VAL A 213 -11.31 14.88 -6.91
CA VAL A 213 -11.07 14.87 -5.46
C VAL A 213 -10.05 13.79 -5.12
N TRP A 214 -10.28 12.57 -5.54
CA TRP A 214 -9.33 11.46 -5.32
C TRP A 214 -8.34 11.42 -6.48
N VAL A 215 -7.25 12.14 -6.34
CA VAL A 215 -6.35 12.49 -7.44
C VAL A 215 -5.39 11.37 -7.85
N GLY A 216 -5.21 10.35 -7.04
CA GLY A 216 -4.38 9.20 -7.38
C GLY A 216 -4.31 8.12 -6.31
N SER A 217 -4.07 6.89 -6.76
CA SER A 217 -3.69 5.76 -5.92
C SER A 217 -2.49 5.04 -6.54
N VAL A 218 -1.55 4.58 -5.72
CA VAL A 218 -0.43 3.77 -6.26
C VAL A 218 -0.91 2.36 -6.51
N ALA A 219 -0.84 1.91 -7.76
CA ALA A 219 -1.21 0.55 -8.13
C ALA A 219 -0.11 -0.45 -7.76
N TYR A 220 -0.50 -1.53 -7.09
CA TYR A 220 0.38 -2.64 -6.73
C TYR A 220 0.23 -3.84 -7.65
N MET A 221 -0.90 -4.01 -8.32
CA MET A 221 -1.20 -5.09 -9.26
C MET A 221 -0.90 -6.49 -8.69
N PRO A 222 -1.47 -6.87 -7.55
CA PRO A 222 -1.19 -8.17 -6.92
C PRO A 222 -1.55 -9.36 -7.81
N GLU A 223 -2.52 -9.21 -8.71
CA GLU A 223 -2.89 -10.19 -9.72
C GLU A 223 -1.76 -10.51 -10.69
N ARG A 224 -0.75 -9.64 -10.82
CA ARG A 224 0.43 -9.82 -11.68
C ARG A 224 1.69 -10.25 -10.91
N TYR A 225 1.62 -10.40 -9.61
CA TYR A 225 2.79 -10.78 -8.78
C TYR A 225 3.48 -12.05 -9.29
N GLY A 226 2.70 -13.03 -9.74
CA GLY A 226 3.25 -14.26 -10.29
C GLY A 226 4.12 -14.07 -11.55
N GLU A 227 3.91 -12.99 -12.32
CA GLU A 227 4.72 -12.69 -13.51
C GLU A 227 6.15 -12.33 -13.15
N PHE A 228 6.36 -11.68 -12.01
CA PHE A 228 7.64 -11.22 -11.49
C PHE A 228 8.26 -12.23 -10.52
N MET A 229 7.48 -12.72 -9.57
CA MET A 229 7.96 -13.60 -8.51
C MET A 229 8.43 -14.96 -9.04
N ILE A 230 7.69 -15.57 -9.99
CA ILE A 230 8.02 -16.94 -10.45
C ILE A 230 9.37 -17.00 -11.17
N PRO A 231 9.72 -16.10 -12.11
CA PRO A 231 11.05 -16.09 -12.71
C PRO A 231 12.17 -15.88 -11.67
N TRP A 232 11.96 -14.95 -10.74
CA TRP A 232 12.90 -14.64 -9.68
C TRP A 232 13.10 -15.82 -8.71
N LEU A 233 12.01 -16.45 -8.27
CA LEU A 233 12.07 -17.66 -7.44
C LEU A 233 12.83 -18.79 -8.16
N LYS A 234 12.61 -18.95 -9.46
CA LYS A 234 13.38 -19.91 -10.24
C LYS A 234 14.87 -19.60 -10.24
N ASP A 235 15.25 -18.35 -10.39
CA ASP A 235 16.65 -17.94 -10.34
C ASP A 235 17.29 -18.22 -8.97
N ILE A 236 16.54 -18.05 -7.87
CA ILE A 236 16.95 -18.45 -6.53
C ILE A 236 17.21 -19.95 -6.45
N LEU A 237 16.24 -20.76 -6.90
CA LEU A 237 16.33 -22.23 -6.87
C LEU A 237 17.43 -22.78 -7.79
N ASP A 238 17.76 -22.07 -8.86
CA ASP A 238 18.91 -22.39 -9.74
C ASP A 238 20.26 -21.96 -9.12
N GLY A 239 20.28 -21.41 -7.92
CA GLY A 239 21.50 -20.96 -7.21
C GLY A 239 22.15 -19.70 -7.78
N LYS A 240 21.38 -18.89 -8.54
CA LYS A 240 21.88 -17.61 -9.05
C LYS A 240 21.99 -16.57 -7.95
N ASN A 241 22.94 -15.66 -8.08
CA ASN A 241 23.06 -14.53 -7.18
C ASN A 241 22.00 -13.48 -7.54
N VAL A 242 20.93 -13.41 -6.75
CA VAL A 242 19.84 -12.44 -6.90
C VAL A 242 19.72 -11.60 -5.62
N PRO A 243 19.13 -10.38 -5.69
CA PRO A 243 18.81 -9.60 -4.49
C PRO A 243 17.88 -10.37 -3.54
N MET A 244 18.06 -10.16 -2.23
CA MET A 244 17.14 -10.73 -1.21
C MET A 244 15.74 -10.10 -1.26
N GLU A 245 15.61 -8.96 -1.92
CA GLU A 245 14.35 -8.22 -2.04
C GLU A 245 14.03 -7.98 -3.52
N MET A 246 12.77 -8.18 -3.88
CA MET A 246 12.23 -7.84 -5.18
C MET A 246 10.92 -7.09 -5.03
N SER A 247 10.84 -5.93 -5.68
CA SER A 247 9.60 -5.15 -5.75
C SER A 247 9.22 -4.96 -7.23
N PRO A 248 7.96 -5.22 -7.60
CA PRO A 248 7.44 -4.81 -8.89
C PRO A 248 7.51 -3.30 -9.07
N GLU A 249 7.54 -2.84 -10.30
CA GLU A 249 7.44 -1.41 -10.60
C GLU A 249 6.04 -0.91 -10.23
N HIS A 250 5.98 0.23 -9.54
CA HIS A 250 4.75 0.87 -9.14
C HIS A 250 4.51 2.14 -9.96
N PHE A 251 3.26 2.49 -10.16
CA PHE A 251 2.85 3.71 -10.82
C PHE A 251 1.60 4.30 -10.16
N VAL A 252 1.36 5.59 -10.41
CA VAL A 252 0.15 6.24 -9.92
C VAL A 252 -1.00 6.00 -10.89
N LEU A 253 -2.03 5.33 -10.40
CA LEU A 253 -3.29 5.17 -11.09
C LEU A 253 -4.15 6.43 -10.86
N THR A 254 -4.76 6.92 -11.94
CA THR A 254 -5.56 8.15 -11.97
C THR A 254 -6.79 7.95 -12.86
N ALA A 255 -7.67 8.93 -12.92
CA ALA A 255 -8.80 8.92 -13.86
C ALA A 255 -8.34 8.91 -15.34
N ASP A 256 -7.14 9.43 -15.64
CA ASP A 256 -6.65 9.53 -17.01
C ASP A 256 -6.09 8.20 -17.55
N ASN A 257 -5.65 7.29 -16.65
CA ASN A 257 -4.97 6.05 -17.07
C ASN A 257 -5.63 4.76 -16.52
N VAL A 258 -6.72 4.87 -15.76
CA VAL A 258 -7.37 3.69 -15.14
C VAL A 258 -7.79 2.64 -16.18
N ASP A 259 -8.34 3.06 -17.32
CA ASP A 259 -8.81 2.14 -18.37
C ASP A 259 -7.68 1.60 -19.26
N GLU A 260 -6.50 2.21 -19.21
CA GLU A 260 -5.29 1.68 -19.87
C GLU A 260 -4.77 0.43 -19.15
N TYR A 261 -4.74 0.49 -17.80
CA TYR A 261 -4.18 -0.58 -16.96
C TYR A 261 -5.24 -1.61 -16.53
N TYR A 262 -6.48 -1.17 -16.38
CA TYR A 262 -7.62 -1.98 -15.98
C TYR A 262 -8.80 -1.73 -16.93
N PRO A 263 -8.74 -2.25 -18.16
CA PRO A 263 -9.82 -2.05 -19.14
C PRO A 263 -11.15 -2.58 -18.60
N ASN A 264 -12.23 -1.84 -18.86
CA ASN A 264 -13.59 -2.33 -18.65
C ASN A 264 -13.91 -3.36 -19.76
N ASP A 265 -14.15 -4.59 -19.38
CA ASP A 265 -14.66 -5.64 -20.26
C ASP A 265 -16.13 -5.42 -20.65
#